data_473db60df338020ae9f20968008b0322
#
_entry.id   473db60df338020ae9f20968008b0322
#
_cell.length_a   1.000
_cell.length_b   1.000
_cell.length_c   1.000
_cell.angle_alpha   90.00
_cell.angle_beta   90.00
_cell.angle_gamma   90.00
#
_symmetry.space_group_name_H-M   'P 1'
#
loop_
_entity.id
_entity.type
_entity.pdbx_description
1 polymer ?
#
loop_
_entity_poly.entity_id
_entity_poly.type
_entity_poly.pdbx_seq_one_letter_code
_entity_poly.pdbx_strand_id
1 'polypeptide(L)'
;MGEKTKKRIFAIDYGTKRIGLAKSDPFGNFAQPVGTFPPEKITTVLSSLLLNDPAAKIIVGYPLNSDGTKNRMTGVVDCFIEELKKVFPDLPVETIDEHGSSRHAGKLLVESGLSRRKRQQKGRLDCAAACLLLQTYLESSG
;
A
#
# COMPACT_ATOMS: atom_id res chain seq x y z
N MET A 1 12.95 27.91 -11.84
CA MET A 1 12.95 26.48 -11.60
C MET A 1 11.70 26.03 -10.88
N GLY A 2 11.09 25.00 -11.37
CA GLY A 2 9.95 24.45 -10.71
C GLY A 2 10.29 23.71 -9.43
N GLU A 3 9.29 23.26 -8.73
CA GLU A 3 9.48 22.45 -7.54
C GLU A 3 10.17 21.15 -7.90
N LYS A 4 11.04 20.71 -7.01
CA LYS A 4 11.71 19.43 -7.19
C LYS A 4 10.73 18.31 -6.85
N THR A 5 10.69 17.27 -7.67
CA THR A 5 9.91 16.09 -7.36
C THR A 5 10.56 15.34 -6.22
N LYS A 6 9.74 14.79 -5.35
CA LYS A 6 10.20 13.97 -4.24
C LYS A 6 10.26 12.51 -4.66
N LYS A 7 11.11 11.74 -3.99
CA LYS A 7 11.07 10.30 -4.16
C LYS A 7 9.71 9.80 -3.72
N ARG A 8 9.22 8.76 -4.38
CA ARG A 8 7.90 8.23 -4.09
C ARG A 8 7.90 7.43 -2.79
N ILE A 9 6.76 7.38 -2.15
CA ILE A 9 6.49 6.43 -1.06
C ILE A 9 5.52 5.41 -1.64
N PHE A 10 5.88 4.14 -1.56
CA PHE A 10 5.00 3.06 -2.01
C PHE A 10 4.30 2.46 -0.81
N ALA A 11 3.02 2.15 -0.97
CA ALA A 11 2.23 1.50 0.07
C ALA A 11 1.74 0.15 -0.43
N ILE A 12 1.83 -0.85 0.40
CA ILE A 12 1.46 -2.22 0.07
C ILE A 12 0.39 -2.69 1.04
N ASP A 13 -0.73 -3.16 0.49
CA ASP A 13 -1.75 -3.85 1.25
C ASP A 13 -1.63 -5.33 0.88
N TYR A 14 -0.98 -6.10 1.75
CA TYR A 14 -0.68 -7.50 1.45
C TYR A 14 -1.89 -8.40 1.63
N GLY A 15 -2.22 -9.13 0.59
CA GLY A 15 -3.21 -10.20 0.65
C GLY A 15 -2.60 -11.49 0.15
N THR A 16 -3.09 -12.62 0.62
CA THR A 16 -2.55 -13.92 0.23
C THR A 16 -2.80 -14.24 -1.24
N LYS A 17 -3.84 -13.66 -1.82
CA LYS A 17 -4.16 -13.87 -3.24
C LYS A 17 -3.75 -12.69 -4.12
N ARG A 18 -3.81 -11.49 -3.57
CA ARG A 18 -3.49 -10.26 -4.30
C ARG A 18 -2.88 -9.26 -3.37
N ILE A 19 -1.99 -8.45 -3.93
CA ILE A 19 -1.36 -7.36 -3.20
C ILE A 19 -1.79 -6.06 -3.86
N GLY A 20 -2.37 -5.17 -3.08
CA GLY A 20 -2.70 -3.82 -3.54
C GLY A 20 -1.49 -2.92 -3.42
N LEU A 21 -1.26 -2.08 -4.41
CA LEU A 21 -0.10 -1.20 -4.47
C LEU A 21 -0.52 0.22 -4.82
N ALA A 22 -0.01 1.18 -4.05
CA ALA A 22 -0.21 2.60 -4.29
C ALA A 22 1.13 3.31 -4.20
N LYS A 23 1.23 4.48 -4.80
CA LYS A 23 2.42 5.31 -4.71
C LYS A 23 2.02 6.76 -4.50
N SER A 24 2.89 7.55 -3.87
CA SER A 24 2.63 8.98 -3.72
C SER A 24 2.86 9.69 -5.06
N ASP A 25 2.18 10.81 -5.25
CA ASP A 25 2.42 11.66 -6.41
C ASP A 25 3.83 12.27 -6.33
N PRO A 26 4.31 12.91 -7.40
CA PRO A 26 5.68 13.46 -7.42
C PRO A 26 5.99 14.46 -6.31
N PHE A 27 4.96 15.08 -5.72
CA PHE A 27 5.15 16.09 -4.69
C PHE A 27 4.85 15.58 -3.28
N GLY A 28 4.43 14.32 -3.17
CA GLY A 28 4.18 13.69 -1.86
C GLY A 28 2.90 14.13 -1.18
N ASN A 29 1.91 14.62 -1.93
CA ASN A 29 0.67 15.12 -1.39
C ASN A 29 -0.48 14.12 -1.42
N PHE A 30 -0.52 13.28 -2.44
CA PHE A 30 -1.66 12.40 -2.68
C PHE A 30 -1.22 10.99 -3.01
N ALA A 31 -2.05 10.03 -2.62
CA ALA A 31 -1.86 8.63 -2.99
C ALA A 31 -2.45 8.37 -4.38
N GLN A 32 -1.70 7.67 -5.21
CA GLN A 32 -2.12 7.27 -6.55
C GLN A 32 -2.20 5.76 -6.62
N PRO A 33 -3.28 5.19 -7.16
CA PRO A 33 -3.37 3.74 -7.31
C PRO A 33 -2.41 3.25 -8.39
N VAL A 34 -1.72 2.16 -8.10
CA VAL A 34 -0.87 1.49 -9.09
C VAL A 34 -1.60 0.27 -9.65
N GLY A 35 -2.19 -0.54 -8.76
CA GLY A 35 -2.93 -1.71 -9.18
C GLY A 35 -2.83 -2.83 -8.16
N THR A 36 -3.25 -4.02 -8.58
CA THR A 36 -3.14 -5.22 -7.76
C THR A 36 -2.36 -6.27 -8.52
N PHE A 37 -1.58 -7.06 -7.78
CA PHE A 37 -0.65 -8.01 -8.37
C PHE A 37 -0.62 -9.30 -7.57
N PRO A 38 -0.33 -10.45 -8.20
CA PRO A 38 -0.13 -11.69 -7.45
C PRO A 38 1.07 -11.55 -6.51
N PRO A 39 1.03 -12.16 -5.32
CA PRO A 39 2.14 -12.07 -4.37
C PRO A 39 3.48 -12.51 -4.95
N GLU A 40 3.48 -13.53 -5.78
CA GLU A 40 4.72 -14.06 -6.36
C GLU A 40 5.37 -13.11 -7.37
N LYS A 41 4.65 -12.08 -7.82
CA LYS A 41 5.17 -11.13 -8.80
C LYS A 41 5.50 -9.77 -8.21
N ILE A 42 5.20 -9.54 -6.94
CA ILE A 42 5.30 -8.19 -6.38
C ILE A 42 6.73 -7.64 -6.39
N THR A 43 7.73 -8.45 -6.09
CA THR A 43 9.11 -7.97 -6.09
C THR A 43 9.57 -7.61 -7.50
N THR A 44 9.17 -8.38 -8.50
CA THR A 44 9.46 -8.08 -9.90
C THR A 44 8.79 -6.78 -10.32
N VAL A 45 7.52 -6.61 -9.96
CA VAL A 45 6.76 -5.38 -10.26
C VAL A 45 7.43 -4.17 -9.61
N LEU A 46 7.77 -4.28 -8.32
CA LEU A 46 8.43 -3.20 -7.60
C LEU A 46 9.78 -2.85 -8.23
N SER A 47 10.57 -3.85 -8.59
CA SER A 47 11.87 -3.61 -9.22
C SER A 47 11.72 -2.80 -10.50
N SER A 48 10.72 -3.13 -11.29
CA SER A 48 10.44 -2.41 -12.53
C SER A 48 9.98 -0.98 -12.27
N LEU A 49 9.07 -0.79 -11.33
CA LEU A 49 8.54 0.53 -10.99
C LEU A 49 9.62 1.44 -10.42
N LEU A 50 10.49 0.91 -9.58
CA LEU A 50 11.53 1.70 -8.93
C LEU A 50 12.58 2.23 -9.90
N LEU A 51 12.69 1.64 -11.08
CA LEU A 51 13.59 2.16 -12.12
C LEU A 51 13.11 3.53 -12.62
N ASN A 52 11.81 3.73 -12.69
CA ASN A 52 11.23 4.97 -13.17
C ASN A 52 10.87 5.94 -12.04
N ASP A 53 10.43 5.41 -10.93
CA ASP A 53 9.99 6.19 -9.79
C ASP A 53 10.75 5.75 -8.53
N PRO A 54 11.94 6.31 -8.29
CA PRO A 54 12.70 5.94 -7.10
C PRO A 54 11.90 6.18 -5.82
N ALA A 55 12.00 5.25 -4.88
CA ALA A 55 11.26 5.31 -3.64
C ALA A 55 12.13 5.80 -2.49
N ALA A 56 11.52 6.60 -1.61
CA ALA A 56 12.13 6.97 -0.34
C ALA A 56 11.95 5.85 0.67
N LYS A 57 10.81 5.17 0.62
CA LYS A 57 10.48 4.07 1.52
C LYS A 57 9.28 3.30 1.01
N ILE A 58 9.07 2.12 1.58
CA ILE A 58 7.87 1.33 1.36
C ILE A 58 7.14 1.22 2.70
N ILE A 59 5.85 1.48 2.72
CA ILE A 59 5.02 1.21 3.90
C ILE A 59 4.14 0.00 3.62
N VAL A 60 3.98 -0.85 4.63
CA VAL A 60 3.21 -2.09 4.50
C VAL A 60 2.13 -2.09 5.57
N GLY A 61 0.89 -2.33 5.17
CA GLY A 61 -0.21 -2.45 6.10
C GLY A 61 0.00 -3.65 7.01
N TYR A 62 -0.14 -3.43 8.32
CA TYR A 62 0.08 -4.48 9.31
C TYR A 62 -1.26 -4.85 9.96
N PRO A 63 -1.78 -6.05 9.70
CA PRO A 63 -3.17 -6.40 10.04
C PRO A 63 -3.32 -6.90 11.49
N LEU A 64 -3.10 -6.01 12.44
CA LEU A 64 -3.30 -6.35 13.85
C LEU A 64 -4.77 -6.60 14.16
N ASN A 65 -5.02 -7.38 15.21
CA ASN A 65 -6.38 -7.54 15.73
C ASN A 65 -6.86 -6.20 16.31
N SER A 66 -8.17 -6.09 16.53
CA SER A 66 -8.77 -4.86 17.06
C SER A 66 -8.22 -4.47 18.43
N ASP A 67 -7.70 -5.42 19.20
CA ASP A 67 -7.09 -5.15 20.51
C ASP A 67 -5.58 -4.89 20.41
N GLY A 68 -5.04 -4.80 19.21
CA GLY A 68 -3.63 -4.55 18.99
C GLY A 68 -2.73 -5.77 18.99
N THR A 69 -3.29 -6.96 19.19
CA THR A 69 -2.47 -8.18 19.23
C THR A 69 -2.19 -8.71 17.82
N LYS A 70 -1.12 -9.47 17.72
CA LYS A 70 -0.74 -10.11 16.47
C LYS A 70 -1.60 -11.33 16.19
N ASN A 71 -1.64 -11.75 14.93
CA ASN A 71 -2.41 -12.90 14.50
C ASN A 71 -1.66 -13.63 13.39
N ARG A 72 -2.32 -14.60 12.76
CA ARG A 72 -1.71 -15.39 11.69
C ARG A 72 -1.24 -14.49 10.52
N MET A 73 -2.06 -13.52 10.15
CA MET A 73 -1.73 -12.65 9.02
C MET A 73 -0.56 -11.74 9.32
N THR A 74 -0.39 -11.28 10.57
CA THR A 74 0.80 -10.49 10.89
C THR A 74 2.07 -11.31 10.67
N GLY A 75 2.04 -12.60 10.97
CA GLY A 75 3.18 -13.48 10.69
C GLY A 75 3.47 -13.60 9.20
N VAL A 76 2.43 -13.69 8.39
CA VAL A 76 2.58 -13.73 6.92
C VAL A 76 3.19 -12.43 6.42
N VAL A 77 2.71 -11.31 6.92
CA VAL A 77 3.24 -10.00 6.52
C VAL A 77 4.69 -9.82 6.99
N ASP A 78 5.02 -10.30 8.18
CA ASP A 78 6.41 -10.26 8.68
C ASP A 78 7.35 -10.98 7.71
N CYS A 79 6.97 -12.15 7.23
CA CYS A 79 7.78 -12.90 6.27
C CYS A 79 7.93 -12.12 4.96
N PHE A 80 6.86 -11.48 4.51
CA PHE A 80 6.90 -10.67 3.31
C PHE A 80 7.86 -9.48 3.48
N ILE A 81 7.82 -8.83 4.63
CA ILE A 81 8.72 -7.69 4.92
C ILE A 81 10.17 -8.14 4.91
N GLU A 82 10.46 -9.31 5.49
CA GLU A 82 11.82 -9.84 5.47
C GLU A 82 12.30 -10.07 4.04
N GLU A 83 11.43 -10.58 3.19
CA GLU A 83 11.75 -10.77 1.77
C GLU A 83 12.03 -9.44 1.08
N LEU A 84 11.19 -8.42 1.34
CA LEU A 84 11.42 -7.09 0.79
C LEU A 84 12.78 -6.53 1.19
N LYS A 85 13.16 -6.70 2.45
CA LYS A 85 14.45 -6.21 2.95
C LYS A 85 15.62 -6.90 2.30
N LYS A 86 15.45 -8.17 1.94
CA LYS A 86 16.50 -8.92 1.24
C LYS A 86 16.65 -8.46 -0.21
N VAL A 87 15.54 -8.19 -0.87
CA VAL A 87 15.55 -7.77 -2.28
C VAL A 87 15.96 -6.32 -2.42
N PHE A 88 15.53 -5.47 -1.49
CA PHE A 88 15.81 -4.04 -1.52
C PHE A 88 16.47 -3.59 -0.21
N PRO A 89 17.72 -4.00 0.02
CA PRO A 89 18.37 -3.77 1.33
C PRO A 89 18.60 -2.31 1.69
N ASP A 90 18.65 -1.42 0.69
CA ASP A 90 18.87 0.00 0.93
C ASP A 90 17.57 0.79 1.10
N LEU A 91 16.43 0.14 0.94
CA LEU A 91 15.14 0.79 0.95
C LEU A 91 14.46 0.59 2.30
N PRO A 92 14.17 1.67 3.04
CA PRO A 92 13.46 1.53 4.31
C PRO A 92 12.08 0.93 4.13
N VAL A 93 11.70 0.02 5.01
CA VAL A 93 10.37 -0.60 5.03
C VAL A 93 9.76 -0.33 6.39
N GLU A 94 8.61 0.30 6.41
CA GLU A 94 7.89 0.62 7.64
C GLU A 94 6.51 -0.05 7.63
N THR A 95 5.98 -0.32 8.81
CA THR A 95 4.61 -0.84 8.91
C THR A 95 3.67 0.26 9.35
N ILE A 96 2.41 0.14 8.94
CA ILE A 96 1.34 1.00 9.41
C ILE A 96 0.18 0.11 9.80
N ASP A 97 -0.41 0.36 10.97
CA ASP A 97 -1.55 -0.41 11.43
C ASP A 97 -2.72 -0.17 10.49
N GLU A 98 -3.18 -1.24 9.83
CA GLU A 98 -4.29 -1.14 8.88
C GLU A 98 -5.65 -1.42 9.53
N HIS A 99 -5.71 -1.53 10.85
CA HIS A 99 -6.97 -1.75 11.54
C HIS A 99 -7.99 -0.68 11.13
N GLY A 100 -9.09 -1.13 10.54
CA GLY A 100 -10.12 -0.24 10.04
C GLY A 100 -9.89 0.35 8.66
N SER A 101 -8.69 0.23 8.09
CA SER A 101 -8.39 0.79 6.76
C SER A 101 -9.27 0.23 5.66
N SER A 102 -9.41 -1.10 5.62
CA SER A 102 -10.25 -1.72 4.61
C SER A 102 -11.72 -1.33 4.76
N ARG A 103 -12.16 -1.16 6.00
CA ARG A 103 -13.52 -0.71 6.31
C ARG A 103 -13.72 0.71 5.79
N HIS A 104 -12.75 1.60 6.02
CA HIS A 104 -12.81 2.97 5.52
C HIS A 104 -12.78 3.01 4.00
N ALA A 105 -11.95 2.19 3.38
CA ALA A 105 -11.89 2.13 1.92
C ALA A 105 -13.23 1.73 1.33
N GLY A 106 -13.87 0.71 1.91
CA GLY A 106 -15.19 0.28 1.48
C GLY A 106 -16.23 1.39 1.62
N LYS A 107 -16.18 2.09 2.75
CA LYS A 107 -17.09 3.20 3.00
C LYS A 107 -16.89 4.34 2.01
N LEU A 108 -15.63 4.69 1.73
CA LEU A 108 -15.32 5.73 0.76
C LEU A 108 -15.83 5.39 -0.63
N LEU A 109 -15.71 4.13 -1.04
CA LEU A 109 -16.22 3.70 -2.34
C LEU A 109 -17.73 3.85 -2.43
N VAL A 110 -18.44 3.56 -1.33
CA VAL A 110 -19.89 3.76 -1.27
C VAL A 110 -20.23 5.25 -1.35
N GLU A 111 -19.54 6.06 -0.57
CA GLU A 111 -19.78 7.50 -0.52
C GLU A 111 -19.48 8.19 -1.83
N SER A 112 -18.51 7.69 -2.58
CA SER A 112 -18.17 8.27 -3.88
C SER A 112 -19.16 7.90 -4.98
N GLY A 113 -20.19 7.14 -4.66
CA GLY A 113 -21.24 6.79 -5.60
C GLY A 113 -20.85 5.73 -6.60
N LEU A 114 -19.81 4.96 -6.34
CA LEU A 114 -19.44 3.88 -7.22
C LEU A 114 -20.54 2.84 -7.30
N SER A 115 -20.83 2.35 -8.50
CA SER A 115 -21.85 1.35 -8.69
C SER A 115 -21.50 0.05 -7.93
N ARG A 116 -22.55 -0.67 -7.59
CA ARG A 116 -22.38 -1.96 -6.92
C ARG A 116 -21.47 -2.89 -7.72
N ARG A 117 -21.61 -2.86 -9.03
CA ARG A 117 -20.79 -3.65 -9.95
C ARG A 117 -19.32 -3.33 -9.79
N LYS A 118 -18.99 -2.06 -9.76
CA LYS A 118 -17.59 -1.63 -9.59
C LYS A 118 -17.04 -2.00 -8.22
N ARG A 119 -17.86 -1.91 -7.17
CA ARG A 119 -17.43 -2.26 -5.81
C ARG A 119 -17.13 -3.74 -5.65
N GLN A 120 -17.71 -4.58 -6.48
CA GLN A 120 -17.47 -6.01 -6.43
C GLN A 120 -16.16 -6.43 -7.06
N GLN A 121 -15.47 -5.52 -7.72
CA GLN A 121 -14.15 -5.81 -8.28
C GLN A 121 -13.13 -5.81 -7.15
N LYS A 122 -12.71 -7.00 -6.72
CA LYS A 122 -11.79 -7.16 -5.59
C LYS A 122 -10.48 -6.37 -5.77
N GLY A 123 -9.95 -6.36 -7.00
CA GLY A 123 -8.72 -5.64 -7.28
C GLY A 123 -8.83 -4.15 -6.98
N ARG A 124 -9.99 -3.56 -7.24
CA ARG A 124 -10.22 -2.14 -6.94
C ARG A 124 -10.24 -1.88 -5.44
N LEU A 125 -10.90 -2.75 -4.69
CA LEU A 125 -10.98 -2.58 -3.25
C LEU A 125 -9.60 -2.74 -2.60
N ASP A 126 -8.82 -3.71 -3.04
CA ASP A 126 -7.47 -3.91 -2.52
C ASP A 126 -6.57 -2.71 -2.82
N CYS A 127 -6.69 -2.16 -4.02
CA CYS A 127 -5.93 -0.99 -4.41
C CYS A 127 -6.40 0.24 -3.64
N ALA A 128 -7.71 0.34 -3.38
CA ALA A 128 -8.25 1.44 -2.59
C ALA A 128 -7.74 1.40 -1.15
N ALA A 129 -7.60 0.21 -0.58
CA ALA A 129 -7.05 0.06 0.77
C ALA A 129 -5.59 0.52 0.81
N ALA A 130 -4.79 0.16 -0.18
CA ALA A 130 -3.41 0.63 -0.26
C ALA A 130 -3.34 2.14 -0.39
N CYS A 131 -4.21 2.73 -1.20
CA CYS A 131 -4.30 4.18 -1.34
C CYS A 131 -4.68 4.84 -0.03
N LEU A 132 -5.62 4.27 0.71
CA LEU A 132 -6.04 4.82 1.99
C LEU A 132 -4.92 4.75 3.02
N LEU A 133 -4.18 3.65 3.08
CA LEU A 133 -3.02 3.51 3.95
C LEU A 133 -2.01 4.61 3.65
N LEU A 134 -1.71 4.81 2.38
CA LEU A 134 -0.74 5.80 1.96
C LEU A 134 -1.22 7.22 2.25
N GLN A 135 -2.47 7.51 1.94
CA GLN A 135 -3.02 8.84 2.19
C GLN A 135 -2.99 9.17 3.69
N THR A 136 -3.34 8.21 4.52
CA THR A 136 -3.29 8.37 5.98
C THR A 136 -1.86 8.66 6.44
N TYR A 137 -0.89 7.92 5.88
CA TYR A 137 0.51 8.11 6.20
C TYR A 137 0.99 9.51 5.79
N LEU A 138 0.65 9.94 4.57
CA LEU A 138 1.06 11.24 4.07
C LEU A 138 0.48 12.39 4.91
N GLU A 139 -0.77 12.25 5.35
CA GLU A 139 -1.42 13.27 6.16
C GLU A 139 -0.84 13.33 7.58
N SER A 140 -0.44 12.20 8.14
CA SER A 140 0.07 12.17 9.49
C SER A 140 1.53 12.59 9.60
N SER A 141 2.31 12.43 8.53
CA SER A 141 3.73 12.78 8.54
C SER A 141 4.03 14.12 7.87
N GLY A 142 3.00 14.68 7.26
CA GLY A 142 3.12 16.00 6.64
C GLY A 142 3.02 17.09 7.64
#